data_877d1be4ecc77af1451a813d3a36de6a
#
_entry.id   877d1be4ecc77af1451a813d3a36de6a
#
_cell.length_a   1.000
_cell.length_b   1.000
_cell.length_c   1.000
_cell.angle_alpha   90.00
_cell.angle_beta   90.00
_cell.angle_gamma   90.00
#
_symmetry.space_group_name_H-M   'P 1'
#
loop_
_entity.id
_entity.type
_entity.pdbx_description
1 polymer ?
#
loop_
_entity_poly.entity_id
_entity_poly.type
_entity_poly.pdbx_seq_one_letter_code
_entity_poly.pdbx_strand_id
1 'polypeptide(L)'
;MLFSQDARVAFIGDSITHTAPTTTYIQEYYWKHLHARRVKIFNLGIGGDTAEGALSRLETDILLARPTEAVIMLGTNDIGFQLYCDLPTAEQLAEAADRRARHLTAIRALVLFLHERGIPVTLCSSIGRDEITPPQDTAIDPGCRSYGATAALTELFGANSTALADVLKQTVDYMTPFQKLQAELVSIGGPSLFTVDRTHASALGQRLMARIFLAAQGLPVALPTAELLKDGWQEAQLSPALSERFATEQILRNIRWVDPHQAKETEGLDLEGRIAYWEKAIEEGTGLARHAWAVSLYRVYLENVRNEDEIVKRLEALTNALYE
;
A
#
# COMPACT_ATOMS: atom_id res chain seq x y z
N MET A 1 -14.09 12.17 -7.22
CA MET A 1 -15.14 11.45 -8.01
C MET A 1 -15.38 10.08 -7.42
N LEU A 2 -16.65 9.64 -7.30
CA LEU A 2 -16.99 8.31 -6.79
C LEU A 2 -16.57 7.19 -7.76
N PHE A 3 -16.43 5.99 -7.24
CA PHE A 3 -16.34 4.79 -8.06
C PHE A 3 -17.65 4.55 -8.82
N SER A 4 -17.54 3.98 -10.00
CA SER A 4 -18.70 3.70 -10.87
C SER A 4 -19.63 2.63 -10.26
N GLN A 5 -20.81 2.51 -10.81
CA GLN A 5 -21.72 1.42 -10.51
C GLN A 5 -21.06 0.07 -10.87
N ASP A 6 -21.20 -0.92 -10.00
CA ASP A 6 -20.63 -2.28 -10.12
C ASP A 6 -19.09 -2.31 -10.32
N ALA A 7 -18.39 -1.23 -9.93
CA ALA A 7 -16.96 -1.16 -10.11
C ALA A 7 -16.21 -2.26 -9.35
N ARG A 8 -15.20 -2.82 -10.00
CA ARG A 8 -14.14 -3.66 -9.43
C ARG A 8 -12.88 -2.80 -9.35
N VAL A 9 -12.55 -2.34 -8.17
CA VAL A 9 -11.49 -1.35 -7.94
C VAL A 9 -10.22 -2.04 -7.46
N ALA A 10 -9.16 -1.97 -8.25
CA ALA A 10 -7.84 -2.47 -7.86
C ALA A 10 -7.05 -1.38 -7.13
N PHE A 11 -6.70 -1.61 -5.86
CA PHE A 11 -5.74 -0.77 -5.13
C PHE A 11 -4.33 -1.35 -5.32
N ILE A 12 -3.56 -0.72 -6.18
CA ILE A 12 -2.18 -1.09 -6.56
C ILE A 12 -1.23 -0.26 -5.72
N GLY A 13 -0.32 -0.90 -4.99
CA GLY A 13 0.60 -0.20 -4.11
C GLY A 13 1.66 -1.11 -3.52
N ASP A 14 2.42 -0.54 -2.61
CA ASP A 14 3.50 -1.20 -1.88
C ASP A 14 3.04 -1.79 -0.52
N SER A 15 3.94 -1.91 0.44
CA SER A 15 3.64 -2.43 1.79
C SER A 15 2.59 -1.61 2.54
N ILE A 16 2.47 -0.31 2.28
CA ILE A 16 1.47 0.56 2.91
C ILE A 16 0.06 0.15 2.46
N THR A 17 -0.09 -0.34 1.23
CA THR A 17 -1.34 -0.90 0.73
C THR A 17 -1.50 -2.37 1.13
N HIS A 18 -0.44 -3.19 1.01
CA HIS A 18 -0.46 -4.65 1.21
C HIS A 18 -1.07 -5.05 2.56
N THR A 19 -0.47 -4.56 3.64
CA THR A 19 -0.81 -5.02 5.01
C THR A 19 -1.95 -4.23 5.65
N ALA A 20 -2.50 -3.26 4.92
CA ALA A 20 -3.33 -2.23 5.51
C ALA A 20 -4.83 -2.51 5.36
N PRO A 21 -5.61 -2.37 6.44
CA PRO A 21 -7.07 -2.42 6.35
C PRO A 21 -7.69 -1.16 5.70
N THR A 22 -6.89 -0.21 5.21
CA THR A 22 -7.39 1.02 4.55
C THR A 22 -8.40 0.71 3.46
N THR A 23 -8.09 -0.24 2.57
CA THR A 23 -8.98 -0.67 1.49
C THR A 23 -10.27 -1.28 2.03
N THR A 24 -10.20 -2.01 3.14
CA THR A 24 -11.35 -2.63 3.78
C THR A 24 -12.24 -1.58 4.46
N TYR A 25 -11.67 -0.54 5.07
CA TYR A 25 -12.47 0.58 5.63
C TYR A 25 -13.18 1.36 4.52
N ILE A 26 -12.53 1.57 3.36
CA ILE A 26 -13.19 2.17 2.20
C ILE A 26 -14.32 1.26 1.68
N GLN A 27 -14.08 -0.05 1.58
CA GLN A 27 -15.10 -1.04 1.21
C GLN A 27 -16.29 -1.01 2.16
N GLU A 28 -16.04 -0.94 3.46
CA GLU A 28 -17.09 -0.89 4.49
C GLU A 28 -17.96 0.36 4.33
N TYR A 29 -17.35 1.51 4.05
CA TYR A 29 -18.09 2.74 3.81
C TYR A 29 -19.01 2.62 2.60
N TYR A 30 -18.50 2.12 1.47
CA TYR A 30 -19.30 1.89 0.28
C TYR A 30 -20.42 0.89 0.52
N TRP A 31 -20.15 -0.20 1.22
CA TRP A 31 -21.14 -1.20 1.57
C TRP A 31 -22.24 -0.65 2.46
N LYS A 32 -21.90 0.12 3.49
CA LYS A 32 -22.88 0.66 4.45
C LYS A 32 -23.67 1.86 3.91
N HIS A 33 -23.03 2.75 3.18
CA HIS A 33 -23.62 4.04 2.84
C HIS A 33 -23.92 4.21 1.34
N LEU A 34 -23.33 3.40 0.48
CA LEU A 34 -23.48 3.46 -0.95
C LEU A 34 -23.76 2.06 -1.54
N HIS A 35 -24.53 1.25 -0.78
CA HIS A 35 -24.79 -0.17 -1.10
C HIS A 35 -25.28 -0.39 -2.53
N ALA A 36 -26.17 0.47 -3.03
CA ALA A 36 -26.68 0.39 -4.39
C ALA A 36 -25.60 0.48 -5.47
N ARG A 37 -24.42 1.03 -5.17
CA ARG A 37 -23.32 1.10 -6.12
C ARG A 37 -22.59 -0.23 -6.34
N ARG A 38 -22.73 -1.20 -5.43
CA ARG A 38 -22.13 -2.54 -5.51
C ARG A 38 -20.62 -2.53 -5.83
N VAL A 39 -19.89 -1.57 -5.27
CA VAL A 39 -18.45 -1.42 -5.48
C VAL A 39 -17.68 -2.52 -4.76
N LYS A 40 -16.79 -3.19 -5.47
CA LYS A 40 -15.93 -4.26 -4.95
C LYS A 40 -14.48 -3.79 -4.99
N ILE A 41 -13.84 -3.71 -3.84
CA ILE A 41 -12.46 -3.23 -3.70
C ILE A 41 -11.53 -4.41 -3.47
N PHE A 42 -10.44 -4.47 -4.23
CA PHE A 42 -9.39 -5.49 -4.14
C PHE A 42 -8.07 -4.82 -3.76
N ASN A 43 -7.47 -5.32 -2.69
CA ASN A 43 -6.12 -4.94 -2.31
C ASN A 43 -5.12 -5.71 -3.16
N LEU A 44 -4.39 -5.00 -4.01
CA LEU A 44 -3.33 -5.56 -4.85
C LEU A 44 -1.96 -4.97 -4.48
N GLY A 45 -1.81 -4.53 -3.23
CA GLY A 45 -0.53 -4.10 -2.68
C GLY A 45 0.43 -5.28 -2.51
N ILE A 46 1.71 -5.02 -2.69
CA ILE A 46 2.79 -5.98 -2.48
C ILE A 46 3.90 -5.31 -1.66
N GLY A 47 4.35 -5.96 -0.59
CA GLY A 47 5.41 -5.44 0.27
C GLY A 47 6.71 -5.20 -0.50
N GLY A 48 7.29 -3.99 -0.40
CA GLY A 48 8.52 -3.64 -1.11
C GLY A 48 8.33 -3.24 -2.57
N ASP A 49 7.10 -3.25 -3.10
CA ASP A 49 6.83 -2.96 -4.51
C ASP A 49 7.23 -1.54 -4.91
N THR A 50 7.56 -1.43 -6.19
CA THR A 50 7.88 -0.19 -6.88
C THR A 50 6.97 -0.02 -8.10
N ALA A 51 7.03 1.12 -8.76
CA ALA A 51 6.31 1.33 -10.00
C ALA A 51 6.72 0.33 -11.11
N GLU A 52 8.03 -0.01 -11.17
CA GLU A 52 8.55 -1.04 -12.09
C GLU A 52 8.04 -2.44 -11.71
N GLY A 53 8.00 -2.75 -10.39
CA GLY A 53 7.45 -4.01 -9.88
C GLY A 53 5.97 -4.16 -10.21
N ALA A 54 5.16 -3.13 -9.96
CA ALA A 54 3.75 -3.14 -10.32
C ALA A 54 3.51 -3.31 -11.82
N LEU A 55 4.33 -2.67 -12.65
CA LEU A 55 4.28 -2.81 -14.10
C LEU A 55 4.60 -4.26 -14.54
N SER A 56 5.59 -4.89 -13.92
CA SER A 56 6.01 -6.27 -14.25
C SER A 56 4.95 -7.32 -13.94
N ARG A 57 4.08 -7.09 -12.93
CA ARG A 57 3.02 -8.02 -12.52
C ARG A 57 1.63 -7.66 -13.02
N LEU A 58 1.52 -6.79 -14.02
CA LEU A 58 0.23 -6.37 -14.59
C LEU A 58 -0.63 -7.56 -15.01
N GLU A 59 -0.08 -8.46 -15.82
CA GLU A 59 -0.83 -9.59 -16.40
C GLU A 59 -0.97 -10.75 -15.43
N THR A 60 0.01 -10.97 -14.57
CA THR A 60 0.10 -12.14 -13.69
C THR A 60 -0.63 -11.95 -12.35
N ASP A 61 -0.96 -10.71 -11.98
CA ASP A 61 -1.66 -10.41 -10.73
C ASP A 61 -2.76 -9.35 -10.92
N ILE A 62 -2.42 -8.15 -11.41
CA ILE A 62 -3.34 -7.02 -11.40
C ILE A 62 -4.56 -7.26 -12.30
N LEU A 63 -4.36 -7.70 -13.54
CA LEU A 63 -5.47 -7.95 -14.47
C LEU A 63 -6.29 -9.20 -14.10
N LEU A 64 -5.73 -10.13 -13.31
CA LEU A 64 -6.49 -11.29 -12.82
C LEU A 64 -7.65 -10.87 -11.89
N ALA A 65 -7.53 -9.75 -11.20
CA ALA A 65 -8.64 -9.17 -10.44
C ALA A 65 -9.77 -8.59 -11.30
N ARG A 66 -9.58 -8.55 -12.62
CA ARG A 66 -10.54 -7.98 -13.61
C ARG A 66 -10.99 -6.59 -13.21
N PRO A 67 -10.08 -5.63 -12.97
CA PRO A 67 -10.44 -4.31 -12.51
C PRO A 67 -11.18 -3.52 -13.59
N THR A 68 -12.18 -2.76 -13.17
CA THR A 68 -12.84 -1.75 -13.99
C THR A 68 -12.39 -0.34 -13.63
N GLU A 69 -11.71 -0.18 -12.51
CA GLU A 69 -11.07 1.04 -12.06
C GLU A 69 -9.80 0.68 -11.25
N ALA A 70 -8.82 1.58 -11.23
CA ALA A 70 -7.60 1.40 -10.47
C ALA A 70 -7.29 2.61 -9.58
N VAL A 71 -6.71 2.34 -8.43
CA VAL A 71 -6.12 3.33 -7.51
C VAL A 71 -4.66 2.96 -7.34
N ILE A 72 -3.74 3.88 -7.63
CA ILE A 72 -2.29 3.63 -7.57
C ILE A 72 -1.69 4.51 -6.47
N MET A 73 -0.96 3.89 -5.53
CA MET A 73 -0.17 4.55 -4.50
C MET A 73 1.20 3.87 -4.41
N LEU A 74 2.19 4.43 -5.08
CA LEU A 74 3.57 3.95 -5.16
C LEU A 74 4.54 5.13 -5.04
N GLY A 75 5.80 4.84 -4.77
CA GLY A 75 6.85 5.84 -4.67
C GLY A 75 7.76 5.66 -3.46
N THR A 76 7.24 5.14 -2.34
CA THR A 76 7.98 5.01 -1.08
C THR A 76 9.26 4.17 -1.24
N ASN A 77 9.17 3.04 -1.93
CA ASN A 77 10.33 2.19 -2.21
C ASN A 77 11.14 2.70 -3.40
N ASP A 78 10.46 3.31 -4.37
CA ASP A 78 11.10 3.83 -5.59
C ASP A 78 12.17 4.87 -5.27
N ILE A 79 11.91 5.79 -4.35
CA ILE A 79 12.87 6.86 -4.03
C ILE A 79 14.12 6.35 -3.30
N GLY A 80 14.08 5.14 -2.68
CA GLY A 80 15.19 4.67 -1.86
C GLY A 80 15.41 5.57 -0.66
N PHE A 81 14.48 5.58 0.29
CA PHE A 81 14.49 6.51 1.44
C PHE A 81 15.81 6.54 2.21
N GLN A 82 16.58 5.44 2.21
CA GLN A 82 17.92 5.36 2.82
C GLN A 82 18.94 6.29 2.15
N LEU A 83 18.67 6.82 0.97
CA LEU A 83 19.52 7.78 0.27
C LEU A 83 19.32 9.22 0.79
N TYR A 84 18.27 9.45 1.57
CA TYR A 84 17.89 10.75 2.12
C TYR A 84 18.44 10.88 3.53
N CYS A 85 19.61 11.49 3.67
CA CYS A 85 20.30 11.75 4.93
C CYS A 85 20.78 13.19 4.99
N ASP A 86 21.25 13.65 6.17
CA ASP A 86 21.63 15.05 6.40
C ASP A 86 22.77 15.53 5.46
N LEU A 87 23.67 14.63 5.08
CA LEU A 87 24.84 14.93 4.23
C LEU A 87 24.99 13.82 3.17
N PRO A 88 24.14 13.79 2.13
CA PRO A 88 24.23 12.78 1.10
C PRO A 88 25.49 12.94 0.25
N THR A 89 26.12 11.83 -0.14
CA THR A 89 27.24 11.83 -1.10
C THR A 89 26.75 12.14 -2.52
N ALA A 90 27.68 12.48 -3.40
CA ALA A 90 27.36 12.70 -4.82
C ALA A 90 26.74 11.45 -5.47
N GLU A 91 27.22 10.25 -5.09
CA GLU A 91 26.69 8.97 -5.57
C GLU A 91 25.26 8.75 -5.08
N GLN A 92 24.96 9.04 -3.81
CA GLN A 92 23.60 8.94 -3.26
C GLN A 92 22.62 9.90 -3.95
N LEU A 93 23.07 11.14 -4.24
CA LEU A 93 22.26 12.10 -4.99
C LEU A 93 21.99 11.64 -6.43
N ALA A 94 23.00 11.07 -7.10
CA ALA A 94 22.87 10.52 -8.45
C ALA A 94 21.92 9.31 -8.48
N GLU A 95 22.07 8.39 -7.53
CA GLU A 95 21.18 7.24 -7.37
C GLU A 95 19.72 7.67 -7.09
N ALA A 96 19.50 8.64 -6.20
CA ALA A 96 18.18 9.16 -5.91
C ALA A 96 17.54 9.81 -7.15
N ALA A 97 18.32 10.52 -7.95
CA ALA A 97 17.84 11.11 -9.21
C ALA A 97 17.45 10.03 -10.24
N ASP A 98 18.28 9.00 -10.40
CA ASP A 98 18.02 7.87 -11.30
C ASP A 98 16.75 7.10 -10.87
N ARG A 99 16.60 6.79 -9.59
CA ARG A 99 15.39 6.13 -9.04
C ARG A 99 14.13 6.93 -9.31
N ARG A 100 14.17 8.26 -9.11
CA ARG A 100 13.04 9.13 -9.44
C ARG A 100 12.69 9.10 -10.93
N ALA A 101 13.69 9.14 -11.81
CA ALA A 101 13.46 9.06 -13.25
C ALA A 101 12.83 7.72 -13.67
N ARG A 102 13.30 6.61 -13.11
CA ARG A 102 12.72 5.27 -13.34
C ARG A 102 11.27 5.21 -12.85
N HIS A 103 10.98 5.72 -11.65
CA HIS A 103 9.62 5.80 -11.13
C HIS A 103 8.69 6.57 -12.07
N LEU A 104 9.08 7.78 -12.51
CA LEU A 104 8.27 8.60 -13.43
C LEU A 104 7.97 7.86 -14.74
N THR A 105 8.94 7.15 -15.26
CA THR A 105 8.77 6.34 -16.48
C THR A 105 7.83 5.17 -16.26
N ALA A 106 7.99 4.44 -15.17
CA ALA A 106 7.19 3.26 -14.86
C ALA A 106 5.73 3.61 -14.50
N ILE A 107 5.50 4.65 -13.68
CA ILE A 107 4.14 5.13 -13.37
C ILE A 107 3.41 5.56 -14.63
N ARG A 108 4.10 6.29 -15.52
CA ARG A 108 3.52 6.69 -16.79
C ARG A 108 3.10 5.49 -17.64
N ALA A 109 3.98 4.50 -17.78
CA ALA A 109 3.69 3.27 -18.51
C ALA A 109 2.50 2.52 -17.90
N LEU A 110 2.47 2.37 -16.56
CA LEU A 110 1.40 1.70 -15.82
C LEU A 110 0.04 2.39 -16.03
N VAL A 111 0.00 3.72 -15.87
CA VAL A 111 -1.24 4.50 -16.03
C VAL A 111 -1.74 4.45 -17.47
N LEU A 112 -0.86 4.64 -18.46
CA LEU A 112 -1.23 4.59 -19.88
C LEU A 112 -1.72 3.20 -20.28
N PHE A 113 -1.06 2.13 -19.82
CA PHE A 113 -1.48 0.76 -20.06
C PHE A 113 -2.91 0.49 -19.58
N LEU A 114 -3.25 0.95 -18.37
CA LEU A 114 -4.60 0.81 -17.82
C LEU A 114 -5.61 1.70 -18.55
N HIS A 115 -5.23 2.93 -18.85
CA HIS A 115 -6.07 3.89 -19.58
C HIS A 115 -6.46 3.37 -20.99
N GLU A 116 -5.50 2.82 -21.75
CA GLU A 116 -5.72 2.22 -23.06
C GLU A 116 -6.71 1.03 -23.04
N ARG A 117 -6.85 0.39 -21.89
CA ARG A 117 -7.82 -0.69 -21.64
C ARG A 117 -9.16 -0.20 -21.10
N GLY A 118 -9.37 1.12 -21.05
CA GLY A 118 -10.59 1.71 -20.52
C GLY A 118 -10.74 1.58 -19.01
N ILE A 119 -9.63 1.41 -18.29
CA ILE A 119 -9.59 1.32 -16.82
C ILE A 119 -9.18 2.70 -16.27
N PRO A 120 -10.13 3.52 -15.77
CA PRO A 120 -9.83 4.83 -15.19
C PRO A 120 -8.94 4.71 -13.96
N VAL A 121 -7.92 5.57 -13.88
CA VAL A 121 -6.92 5.56 -12.82
C VAL A 121 -7.08 6.74 -11.88
N THR A 122 -7.11 6.47 -10.58
CA THR A 122 -6.90 7.45 -9.51
C THR A 122 -5.45 7.32 -9.04
N LEU A 123 -4.68 8.41 -9.10
CA LEU A 123 -3.32 8.45 -8.60
C LEU A 123 -3.30 9.07 -7.19
N CYS A 124 -2.70 8.38 -6.24
CA CYS A 124 -2.55 8.84 -4.86
C CYS A 124 -1.11 9.21 -4.55
N SER A 125 -0.91 10.25 -3.73
CA SER A 125 0.39 10.46 -3.09
C SER A 125 0.65 9.36 -2.07
N SER A 126 1.92 9.08 -1.74
CA SER A 126 2.28 8.38 -0.50
C SER A 126 1.87 9.22 0.72
N ILE A 127 1.95 8.63 1.92
CA ILE A 127 1.79 9.36 3.19
C ILE A 127 3.08 10.07 3.66
N GLY A 128 4.19 9.86 2.94
CA GLY A 128 5.51 10.33 3.35
C GLY A 128 6.15 9.48 4.43
N ARG A 129 7.10 10.05 5.12
CA ARG A 129 7.76 9.46 6.30
C ARG A 129 7.58 10.35 7.53
N ASP A 130 7.69 9.76 8.70
CA ASP A 130 7.74 10.52 9.95
C ASP A 130 9.15 11.10 10.16
N GLU A 131 9.35 12.31 9.67
CA GLU A 131 10.61 13.05 9.80
C GLU A 131 10.65 13.94 11.05
N ILE A 132 9.53 14.03 11.81
CA ILE A 132 9.34 15.01 12.86
C ILE A 132 9.28 14.42 14.28
N THR A 133 8.79 13.18 14.44
CA THR A 133 8.76 12.54 15.76
C THR A 133 10.17 12.28 16.25
N PRO A 134 10.54 12.73 17.48
CA PRO A 134 11.83 12.42 18.05
C PRO A 134 12.09 10.90 18.08
N PRO A 135 13.32 10.43 17.79
CA PRO A 135 13.64 9.02 17.89
C PRO A 135 13.45 8.53 19.33
N GLN A 136 12.68 7.45 19.50
CA GLN A 136 12.50 6.80 20.80
C GLN A 136 13.65 5.87 21.14
N ASP A 137 14.32 5.33 20.11
CA ASP A 137 15.49 4.47 20.25
C ASP A 137 16.51 4.82 19.16
N THR A 138 17.70 5.24 19.58
CA THR A 138 18.81 5.57 18.67
C THR A 138 19.46 4.34 18.05
N ALA A 139 19.14 3.14 18.53
CA ALA A 139 19.71 1.89 18.01
C ALA A 139 19.10 1.45 16.67
N ILE A 140 17.88 1.90 16.35
CA ILE A 140 17.16 1.47 15.14
C ILE A 140 17.51 2.35 13.92
N ASP A 141 17.90 3.60 14.13
CA ASP A 141 18.25 4.52 13.04
C ASP A 141 19.33 5.53 13.43
N PRO A 142 20.58 5.07 13.58
CA PRO A 142 21.65 5.94 14.06
C PRO A 142 22.12 7.03 13.06
N GLY A 143 21.58 7.10 11.86
CA GLY A 143 22.09 8.05 10.86
C GLY A 143 21.15 8.41 9.72
N CYS A 144 20.06 7.70 9.56
CA CYS A 144 19.15 7.93 8.44
C CYS A 144 17.76 8.37 8.92
N ARG A 145 17.63 9.63 9.32
CA ARG A 145 16.31 10.22 9.59
C ARG A 145 15.48 10.39 8.32
N SER A 146 16.01 9.99 7.15
CA SER A 146 15.38 10.11 5.84
C SER A 146 14.91 11.54 5.54
N TYR A 147 15.65 12.56 6.03
CA TYR A 147 15.31 13.96 5.82
C TYR A 147 15.22 14.28 4.33
N GLY A 148 14.08 14.86 3.94
CA GLY A 148 13.78 15.19 2.57
C GLY A 148 13.13 14.07 1.75
N ALA A 149 12.93 12.87 2.30
CA ALA A 149 12.21 11.79 1.62
C ALA A 149 10.75 12.18 1.36
N THR A 150 10.08 12.80 2.33
CA THR A 150 8.71 13.31 2.19
C THR A 150 8.62 14.40 1.11
N ALA A 151 9.58 15.31 1.05
CA ALA A 151 9.65 16.33 0.01
C ALA A 151 9.83 15.69 -1.38
N ALA A 152 10.73 14.72 -1.53
CA ALA A 152 10.94 14.01 -2.77
C ALA A 152 9.68 13.25 -3.25
N LEU A 153 8.93 12.63 -2.33
CA LEU A 153 7.65 11.97 -2.64
C LEU A 153 6.58 12.99 -3.08
N THR A 154 6.57 14.17 -2.47
CA THR A 154 5.67 15.27 -2.87
C THR A 154 6.00 15.75 -4.29
N GLU A 155 7.28 15.95 -4.61
CA GLU A 155 7.73 16.32 -5.95
C GLU A 155 7.35 15.27 -6.99
N LEU A 156 7.55 13.97 -6.70
CA LEU A 156 7.17 12.86 -7.59
C LEU A 156 5.66 12.85 -7.85
N PHE A 157 4.86 13.00 -6.81
CA PHE A 157 3.40 13.05 -6.97
C PHE A 157 2.96 14.24 -7.82
N GLY A 158 3.54 15.43 -7.60
CA GLY A 158 3.27 16.61 -8.40
C GLY A 158 3.67 16.44 -9.87
N ALA A 159 4.85 15.89 -10.13
CA ALA A 159 5.34 15.62 -11.47
C ALA A 159 4.45 14.62 -12.22
N ASN A 160 4.08 13.50 -11.59
CA ASN A 160 3.19 12.49 -12.17
C ASN A 160 1.79 13.06 -12.41
N SER A 161 1.22 13.79 -11.44
CA SER A 161 -0.11 14.38 -11.54
C SER A 161 -0.19 15.38 -12.68
N THR A 162 0.86 16.17 -12.90
CA THR A 162 0.94 17.12 -14.01
C THR A 162 1.10 16.42 -15.35
N ALA A 163 2.03 15.46 -15.44
CA ALA A 163 2.32 14.77 -16.70
C ALA A 163 1.19 13.87 -17.19
N LEU A 164 0.29 13.43 -16.30
CA LEU A 164 -0.79 12.49 -16.58
C LEU A 164 -2.18 13.11 -16.42
N ALA A 165 -2.28 14.45 -16.27
CA ALA A 165 -3.53 15.15 -15.98
C ALA A 165 -4.67 14.80 -16.94
N ASP A 166 -4.36 14.60 -18.22
CA ASP A 166 -5.36 14.34 -19.27
C ASP A 166 -5.90 12.89 -19.27
N VAL A 167 -5.23 11.98 -18.59
CA VAL A 167 -5.58 10.55 -18.57
C VAL A 167 -6.02 10.04 -17.21
N LEU A 168 -5.69 10.77 -16.13
CA LEU A 168 -6.12 10.41 -14.77
C LEU A 168 -7.61 10.74 -14.56
N LYS A 169 -8.32 9.83 -13.93
CA LYS A 169 -9.68 10.07 -13.42
C LYS A 169 -9.68 11.17 -12.35
N GLN A 170 -8.73 11.08 -11.41
CA GLN A 170 -8.50 12.05 -10.35
C GLN A 170 -7.16 11.80 -9.68
N THR A 171 -6.74 12.76 -8.84
CA THR A 171 -5.63 12.60 -7.89
C THR A 171 -6.17 12.65 -6.46
N VAL A 172 -5.48 11.97 -5.54
CA VAL A 172 -5.76 12.02 -4.10
C VAL A 172 -4.47 12.31 -3.36
N ASP A 173 -4.44 13.42 -2.67
CA ASP A 173 -3.32 13.81 -1.82
C ASP A 173 -3.51 13.25 -0.40
N TYR A 174 -2.85 12.15 -0.10
CA TYR A 174 -2.74 11.65 1.28
C TYR A 174 -1.73 12.45 2.09
N MET A 175 -0.63 12.89 1.45
CA MET A 175 0.53 13.47 2.09
C MET A 175 0.19 14.68 2.95
N THR A 176 -0.43 15.69 2.34
CA THR A 176 -0.68 16.97 3.01
C THR A 176 -1.52 16.83 4.27
N PRO A 177 -2.73 16.25 4.24
CA PRO A 177 -3.55 16.12 5.45
C PRO A 177 -2.95 15.15 6.48
N PHE A 178 -2.26 14.09 6.04
CA PHE A 178 -1.66 13.11 6.94
C PHE A 178 -0.48 13.72 7.72
N GLN A 179 0.46 14.36 7.03
CA GLN A 179 1.63 15.00 7.64
C GLN A 179 1.24 16.18 8.52
N LYS A 180 0.24 16.97 8.11
CA LYS A 180 -0.29 18.05 8.93
C LYS A 180 -0.81 17.52 10.27
N LEU A 181 -1.64 16.48 10.25
CA LEU A 181 -2.20 15.91 11.46
C LEU A 181 -1.14 15.19 12.32
N GLN A 182 -0.14 14.55 11.71
CA GLN A 182 1.01 14.00 12.43
C GLN A 182 1.76 15.12 13.18
N ALA A 183 2.01 16.25 12.54
CA ALA A 183 2.69 17.39 13.18
C ALA A 183 1.88 17.98 14.35
N GLU A 184 0.57 18.13 14.19
CA GLU A 184 -0.33 18.56 15.25
C GLU A 184 -0.31 17.59 16.44
N LEU A 185 -0.40 16.26 16.18
CA LEU A 185 -0.34 15.22 17.23
C LEU A 185 0.98 15.25 17.99
N VAL A 186 2.11 15.33 17.28
CA VAL A 186 3.43 15.45 17.93
C VAL A 186 3.49 16.67 18.84
N SER A 187 2.97 17.83 18.38
CA SER A 187 3.01 19.09 19.14
C SER A 187 2.23 19.03 20.46
N ILE A 188 1.19 18.21 20.55
CA ILE A 188 0.36 18.05 21.75
C ILE A 188 0.67 16.76 22.53
N GLY A 189 1.68 15.98 22.13
CA GLY A 189 2.04 14.71 22.78
C GLY A 189 0.98 13.61 22.57
N GLY A 190 0.35 13.59 21.39
CA GLY A 190 -0.60 12.57 20.98
C GLY A 190 0.07 11.33 20.38
N PRO A 191 -0.71 10.29 20.03
CA PRO A 191 -0.18 9.06 19.40
C PRO A 191 0.32 9.34 17.99
N SER A 192 1.38 8.63 17.56
CA SER A 192 1.86 8.72 16.17
C SER A 192 0.89 8.05 15.20
N LEU A 193 0.72 8.66 14.03
CA LEU A 193 0.04 8.08 12.89
C LEU A 193 0.90 7.05 12.15
N PHE A 194 2.20 7.01 12.45
CA PHE A 194 3.15 6.04 11.92
C PHE A 194 3.47 4.95 12.94
N THR A 195 3.90 3.80 12.46
CA THR A 195 4.54 2.76 13.25
C THR A 195 5.97 3.18 13.63
N VAL A 196 6.63 2.39 14.49
CA VAL A 196 8.00 2.66 14.95
C VAL A 196 9.04 2.75 13.82
N ASP A 197 8.75 2.17 12.66
CA ASP A 197 9.62 2.22 11.49
C ASP A 197 9.51 3.53 10.69
N ARG A 198 8.62 4.44 11.10
CA ARG A 198 8.43 5.78 10.52
C ARG A 198 7.97 5.80 9.06
N THR A 199 7.60 4.67 8.50
CA THR A 199 7.18 4.53 7.10
C THR A 199 5.75 4.05 6.98
N HIS A 200 5.41 3.02 7.76
CA HIS A 200 4.08 2.44 7.70
C HIS A 200 3.10 3.18 8.61
N ALA A 201 1.88 3.33 8.13
CA ALA A 201 0.82 3.92 8.95
C ALA A 201 0.44 2.98 10.11
N SER A 202 0.31 3.53 11.33
CA SER A 202 -0.26 2.84 12.48
C SER A 202 -1.73 2.48 12.22
N ALA A 203 -2.35 1.69 13.09
CA ALA A 203 -3.78 1.37 12.97
C ALA A 203 -4.66 2.64 12.89
N LEU A 204 -4.28 3.69 13.61
CA LEU A 204 -4.92 5.00 13.55
C LEU A 204 -4.67 5.68 12.20
N GLY A 205 -3.43 5.67 11.72
CA GLY A 205 -3.04 6.22 10.43
C GLY A 205 -3.77 5.55 9.27
N GLN A 206 -3.96 4.23 9.31
CA GLN A 206 -4.71 3.47 8.30
C GLN A 206 -6.17 3.91 8.18
N ARG A 207 -6.82 4.14 9.31
CA ARG A 207 -8.19 4.66 9.34
C ARG A 207 -8.28 6.07 8.81
N LEU A 208 -7.29 6.92 9.16
CA LEU A 208 -7.18 8.26 8.64
C LEU A 208 -7.01 8.26 7.11
N MET A 209 -6.17 7.39 6.55
CA MET A 209 -6.02 7.24 5.10
C MET A 209 -7.36 6.93 4.42
N ALA A 210 -8.13 5.98 4.96
CA ALA A 210 -9.46 5.67 4.42
C ALA A 210 -10.38 6.91 4.41
N ARG A 211 -10.37 7.70 5.47
CA ARG A 211 -11.19 8.93 5.56
C ARG A 211 -10.72 10.01 4.60
N ILE A 212 -9.40 10.22 4.46
CA ILE A 212 -8.84 11.16 3.47
C ILE A 212 -9.29 10.77 2.06
N PHE A 213 -9.21 9.47 1.72
CA PHE A 213 -9.63 8.99 0.41
C PHE A 213 -11.12 9.25 0.15
N LEU A 214 -11.98 8.89 1.10
CA LEU A 214 -13.43 9.08 1.00
C LEU A 214 -13.79 10.57 0.91
N ALA A 215 -13.15 11.42 1.71
CA ALA A 215 -13.34 12.87 1.65
C ALA A 215 -12.91 13.44 0.28
N ALA A 216 -11.78 12.98 -0.29
CA ALA A 216 -11.32 13.38 -1.62
C ALA A 216 -12.27 12.95 -2.74
N GLN A 217 -13.08 11.91 -2.50
CA GLN A 217 -14.17 11.54 -3.41
C GLN A 217 -15.42 12.46 -3.29
N GLY A 218 -15.41 13.40 -2.36
CA GLY A 218 -16.54 14.30 -2.09
C GLY A 218 -17.61 13.71 -1.18
N LEU A 219 -17.28 12.64 -0.45
CA LEU A 219 -18.18 12.04 0.51
C LEU A 219 -18.19 12.82 1.84
N PRO A 220 -19.31 12.82 2.59
CA PRO A 220 -19.44 13.59 3.84
C PRO A 220 -18.70 12.90 4.99
N VAL A 221 -17.39 12.75 4.85
CA VAL A 221 -16.50 12.13 5.83
C VAL A 221 -15.58 13.21 6.40
N ALA A 222 -15.81 13.59 7.66
CA ALA A 222 -14.94 14.54 8.35
C ALA A 222 -13.62 13.89 8.77
N LEU A 223 -12.51 14.63 8.67
CA LEU A 223 -11.25 14.20 9.28
C LEU A 223 -11.28 14.53 10.78
N PRO A 224 -10.74 13.64 11.65
CA PRO A 224 -10.63 13.92 13.07
C PRO A 224 -9.61 15.04 13.33
N THR A 225 -9.76 15.75 14.44
CA THR A 225 -8.73 16.69 14.92
C THR A 225 -7.67 15.95 15.75
N ALA A 226 -6.51 16.60 15.97
CA ALA A 226 -5.44 16.03 16.78
C ALA A 226 -5.88 15.78 18.23
N GLU A 227 -6.68 16.69 18.81
CA GLU A 227 -7.23 16.54 20.15
C GLU A 227 -8.11 15.30 20.25
N LEU A 228 -9.03 15.13 19.29
CA LEU A 228 -9.92 13.97 19.24
C LEU A 228 -9.14 12.66 19.16
N LEU A 229 -8.07 12.62 18.35
CA LEU A 229 -7.20 11.46 18.21
C LEU A 229 -6.41 11.18 19.50
N LYS A 230 -5.91 12.24 20.17
CA LYS A 230 -5.21 12.13 21.45
C LYS A 230 -6.13 11.62 22.55
N ASP A 231 -7.38 12.02 22.58
CA ASP A 231 -8.37 11.61 23.57
C ASP A 231 -8.90 10.17 23.35
N GLY A 232 -8.34 9.45 22.39
CA GLY A 232 -8.64 8.04 22.14
C GLY A 232 -9.81 7.82 21.18
N TRP A 233 -9.89 8.68 20.14
CA TRP A 233 -10.86 8.48 19.06
C TRP A 233 -10.82 7.05 18.52
N GLN A 234 -11.97 6.42 18.47
CA GLN A 234 -12.13 5.07 17.94
C GLN A 234 -13.21 5.06 16.86
N GLU A 235 -12.92 4.47 15.74
CA GLU A 235 -13.95 4.05 14.79
C GLU A 235 -14.53 2.70 15.20
N ALA A 236 -15.75 2.47 14.73
CA ALA A 236 -16.37 1.16 14.86
C ALA A 236 -15.46 0.06 14.27
N GLN A 237 -15.45 -1.09 14.90
CA GLN A 237 -14.74 -2.25 14.36
C GLN A 237 -15.38 -2.66 13.02
N LEU A 238 -14.57 -3.26 12.14
CA LEU A 238 -15.07 -3.88 10.91
C LEU A 238 -16.16 -4.90 11.23
N SER A 239 -17.15 -4.97 10.36
CA SER A 239 -18.15 -6.03 10.44
C SER A 239 -17.50 -7.41 10.31
N PRO A 240 -18.06 -8.48 10.91
CA PRO A 240 -17.51 -9.83 10.82
C PRO A 240 -17.26 -10.28 9.37
N ALA A 241 -18.20 -10.01 8.46
CA ALA A 241 -18.08 -10.36 7.03
C ALA A 241 -16.89 -9.68 6.36
N LEU A 242 -16.64 -8.40 6.65
CA LEU A 242 -15.50 -7.67 6.11
C LEU A 242 -14.19 -8.07 6.78
N SER A 243 -14.23 -8.43 8.07
CA SER A 243 -13.04 -8.97 8.76
C SER A 243 -12.61 -10.31 8.16
N GLU A 244 -13.55 -11.22 7.87
CA GLU A 244 -13.28 -12.50 7.21
C GLU A 244 -12.75 -12.30 5.79
N ARG A 245 -13.39 -11.42 5.01
CA ARG A 245 -12.93 -11.06 3.68
C ARG A 245 -11.51 -10.49 3.69
N PHE A 246 -11.22 -9.56 4.60
CA PHE A 246 -9.90 -8.98 4.77
C PHE A 246 -8.85 -10.05 5.10
N ALA A 247 -9.13 -10.95 6.05
CA ALA A 247 -8.21 -12.03 6.40
C ALA A 247 -7.92 -12.95 5.20
N THR A 248 -8.95 -13.30 4.42
CA THR A 248 -8.79 -14.12 3.20
C THR A 248 -7.96 -13.39 2.14
N GLU A 249 -8.18 -12.10 1.95
CA GLU A 249 -7.41 -11.26 1.02
C GLU A 249 -5.93 -11.16 1.44
N GLN A 250 -5.65 -11.03 2.74
CA GLN A 250 -4.29 -11.00 3.26
C GLN A 250 -3.51 -12.30 2.99
N ILE A 251 -4.17 -13.45 3.11
CA ILE A 251 -3.55 -14.74 2.75
C ILE A 251 -3.12 -14.72 1.28
N LEU A 252 -4.01 -14.31 0.39
CA LEU A 252 -3.71 -14.22 -1.06
C LEU A 252 -2.57 -13.23 -1.32
N ARG A 253 -2.56 -12.06 -0.68
CA ARG A 253 -1.49 -11.07 -0.85
C ARG A 253 -0.14 -11.59 -0.36
N ASN A 254 -0.11 -12.36 0.73
CA ASN A 254 1.11 -12.98 1.22
C ASN A 254 1.67 -14.03 0.24
N ILE A 255 0.81 -14.85 -0.39
CA ILE A 255 1.21 -15.77 -1.45
C ILE A 255 1.82 -14.98 -2.61
N ARG A 256 1.13 -13.96 -3.10
CA ARG A 256 1.56 -13.11 -4.21
C ARG A 256 2.81 -12.26 -3.88
N TRP A 257 3.07 -11.99 -2.62
CA TRP A 257 4.30 -11.33 -2.18
C TRP A 257 5.51 -12.26 -2.28
N VAL A 258 5.35 -13.53 -1.85
CA VAL A 258 6.48 -14.50 -1.84
C VAL A 258 6.87 -14.90 -3.26
N ASP A 259 5.92 -15.28 -4.11
CA ASP A 259 6.20 -15.81 -5.44
C ASP A 259 6.83 -14.81 -6.41
N PRO A 260 6.26 -13.63 -6.69
CA PRO A 260 6.82 -12.74 -7.69
C PRO A 260 7.95 -11.85 -7.16
N HIS A 261 7.94 -11.44 -5.89
CA HIS A 261 8.89 -10.45 -5.37
C HIS A 261 10.17 -11.07 -4.83
N GLN A 262 10.13 -12.36 -4.45
CA GLN A 262 11.30 -13.10 -3.99
C GLN A 262 11.80 -14.09 -5.04
N ALA A 263 11.33 -13.97 -6.26
CA ALA A 263 11.60 -14.91 -7.35
C ALA A 263 13.08 -15.08 -7.68
N LYS A 264 13.93 -14.07 -7.43
CA LYS A 264 15.38 -14.19 -7.69
C LYS A 264 16.02 -15.37 -6.95
N GLU A 265 15.57 -15.64 -5.73
CA GLU A 265 16.12 -16.71 -4.88
C GLU A 265 15.53 -18.08 -5.22
N THR A 266 14.35 -18.09 -5.84
CA THR A 266 13.61 -19.30 -6.22
C THR A 266 13.36 -19.40 -7.72
N GLU A 267 14.04 -18.58 -8.51
CA GLU A 267 13.90 -18.58 -9.98
C GLU A 267 14.23 -19.94 -10.59
N GLY A 268 13.33 -20.42 -11.43
CA GLY A 268 13.46 -21.75 -12.08
C GLY A 268 13.06 -22.94 -11.24
N LEU A 269 12.67 -22.74 -9.96
CA LEU A 269 12.11 -23.81 -9.14
C LEU A 269 10.62 -24.00 -9.43
N ASP A 270 10.18 -25.26 -9.43
CA ASP A 270 8.75 -25.57 -9.36
C ASP A 270 8.18 -25.26 -7.98
N LEU A 271 6.87 -25.46 -7.80
CA LEU A 271 6.20 -25.14 -6.53
C LEU A 271 6.81 -25.90 -5.35
N GLU A 272 7.10 -27.19 -5.50
CA GLU A 272 7.68 -28.00 -4.43
C GLU A 272 9.10 -27.57 -4.09
N GLY A 273 9.89 -27.20 -5.11
CA GLY A 273 11.23 -26.65 -4.91
C GLY A 273 11.21 -25.30 -4.18
N ARG A 274 10.24 -24.43 -4.49
CA ARG A 274 10.06 -23.16 -3.77
C ARG A 274 9.64 -23.36 -2.30
N ILE A 275 8.74 -24.31 -2.07
CA ILE A 275 8.32 -24.69 -0.71
C ILE A 275 9.53 -25.18 0.09
N ALA A 276 10.29 -26.12 -0.44
CA ALA A 276 11.47 -26.67 0.23
C ALA A 276 12.54 -25.60 0.50
N TYR A 277 12.74 -24.66 -0.44
CA TYR A 277 13.64 -23.51 -0.25
C TYR A 277 13.24 -22.65 0.96
N TRP A 278 11.97 -22.26 1.07
CA TRP A 278 11.52 -21.39 2.15
C TRP A 278 11.44 -22.10 3.49
N GLU A 279 11.08 -23.39 3.54
CA GLU A 279 11.17 -24.20 4.76
C GLU A 279 12.60 -24.19 5.31
N LYS A 280 13.57 -24.48 4.46
CA LYS A 280 14.99 -24.46 4.81
C LYS A 280 15.49 -23.06 5.21
N ALA A 281 15.11 -22.01 4.48
CA ALA A 281 15.51 -20.64 4.79
C ALA A 281 15.01 -20.18 6.16
N ILE A 282 13.76 -20.56 6.53
CA ILE A 282 13.20 -20.29 7.86
C ILE A 282 13.96 -21.05 8.94
N GLU A 283 14.24 -22.33 8.72
CA GLU A 283 14.97 -23.19 9.67
C GLU A 283 16.38 -22.67 9.93
N GLU A 284 17.08 -22.29 8.87
CA GLU A 284 18.47 -21.79 8.95
C GLU A 284 18.56 -20.29 9.31
N GLY A 285 17.46 -19.53 9.25
CA GLY A 285 17.45 -18.09 9.49
C GLY A 285 18.26 -17.31 8.44
N THR A 286 18.21 -17.72 7.19
CA THR A 286 18.99 -17.15 6.06
C THR A 286 18.17 -16.15 5.22
N GLY A 287 18.85 -15.33 4.45
CA GLY A 287 18.21 -14.35 3.57
C GLY A 287 17.20 -13.46 4.30
N LEU A 288 16.03 -13.23 3.72
CA LEU A 288 14.93 -12.48 4.38
C LEU A 288 14.33 -13.23 5.57
N ALA A 289 14.46 -14.55 5.65
CA ALA A 289 13.96 -15.33 6.77
C ALA A 289 14.71 -15.05 8.10
N ARG A 290 15.82 -14.30 8.09
CA ARG A 290 16.45 -13.75 9.29
C ARG A 290 15.60 -12.69 10.00
N HIS A 291 14.58 -12.13 9.31
CA HIS A 291 13.70 -11.11 9.88
C HIS A 291 12.37 -11.73 10.34
N ALA A 292 12.00 -11.52 11.59
CA ALA A 292 10.78 -12.10 12.18
C ALA A 292 9.50 -11.75 11.42
N TRP A 293 9.41 -10.56 10.84
CA TRP A 293 8.27 -10.14 10.04
C TRP A 293 8.14 -10.95 8.74
N ALA A 294 9.26 -11.25 8.07
CA ALA A 294 9.27 -12.04 6.84
C ALA A 294 8.92 -13.52 7.13
N VAL A 295 9.41 -14.07 8.25
CA VAL A 295 9.08 -15.44 8.67
C VAL A 295 7.56 -15.64 8.79
N SER A 296 6.84 -14.66 9.32
CA SER A 296 5.37 -14.73 9.41
C SER A 296 4.72 -14.83 8.03
N LEU A 297 5.21 -14.08 7.04
CA LEU A 297 4.71 -14.12 5.67
C LEU A 297 5.02 -15.44 4.97
N TYR A 298 6.24 -15.96 5.13
CA TYR A 298 6.63 -17.26 4.57
C TYR A 298 5.83 -18.43 5.16
N ARG A 299 5.52 -18.39 6.47
CA ARG A 299 4.65 -19.41 7.08
C ARG A 299 3.25 -19.40 6.48
N VAL A 300 2.65 -18.21 6.32
CA VAL A 300 1.34 -18.08 5.64
C VAL A 300 1.41 -18.59 4.20
N TYR A 301 2.50 -18.32 3.48
CA TYR A 301 2.75 -18.85 2.14
C TYR A 301 2.80 -20.39 2.15
N LEU A 302 3.65 -20.98 2.98
CA LEU A 302 3.83 -22.44 3.06
C LEU A 302 2.54 -23.19 3.40
N GLU A 303 1.71 -22.61 4.27
CA GLU A 303 0.43 -23.20 4.68
C GLU A 303 -0.64 -23.16 3.57
N ASN A 304 -0.57 -22.19 2.68
CA ASN A 304 -1.71 -21.85 1.81
C ASN A 304 -1.42 -21.92 0.31
N VAL A 305 -0.16 -21.90 -0.13
CA VAL A 305 0.18 -21.77 -1.56
C VAL A 305 -0.41 -22.88 -2.44
N ARG A 306 -0.53 -24.11 -1.91
CA ARG A 306 -1.15 -25.24 -2.63
C ARG A 306 -2.67 -25.07 -2.86
N ASN A 307 -3.30 -24.15 -2.12
CA ASN A 307 -4.74 -23.93 -2.16
C ASN A 307 -5.09 -22.55 -2.71
N GLU A 308 -4.18 -21.89 -3.44
CA GLU A 308 -4.35 -20.52 -3.92
C GLU A 308 -5.66 -20.34 -4.70
N ASP A 309 -5.98 -21.25 -5.62
CA ASP A 309 -7.23 -21.18 -6.42
C ASP A 309 -8.50 -21.19 -5.54
N GLU A 310 -8.50 -21.98 -4.46
CA GLU A 310 -9.62 -22.02 -3.52
C GLU A 310 -9.72 -20.73 -2.70
N ILE A 311 -8.59 -20.13 -2.35
CA ILE A 311 -8.54 -18.83 -1.66
C ILE A 311 -9.09 -17.73 -2.58
N VAL A 312 -8.73 -17.73 -3.86
CA VAL A 312 -9.28 -16.78 -4.87
C VAL A 312 -10.80 -16.95 -4.99
N LYS A 313 -11.30 -18.18 -5.12
CA LYS A 313 -12.74 -18.47 -5.18
C LYS A 313 -13.47 -18.02 -3.91
N ARG A 314 -12.88 -18.28 -2.74
CA ARG A 314 -13.44 -17.83 -1.45
C ARG A 314 -13.49 -16.33 -1.35
N LEU A 315 -12.44 -15.61 -1.74
CA LEU A 315 -12.41 -14.15 -1.74
C LEU A 315 -13.49 -13.56 -2.66
N GLU A 316 -13.67 -14.11 -3.86
CA GLU A 316 -14.75 -13.71 -4.78
C GLU A 316 -16.13 -13.99 -4.16
N ALA A 317 -16.36 -15.15 -3.55
CA ALA A 317 -17.62 -15.49 -2.90
C ALA A 317 -17.94 -14.52 -1.75
N LEU A 318 -17.00 -14.27 -0.84
CA LEU A 318 -17.15 -13.31 0.26
C LEU A 318 -17.42 -11.89 -0.24
N THR A 319 -16.76 -11.51 -1.34
CA THR A 319 -16.95 -10.17 -1.94
C THR A 319 -18.33 -10.03 -2.58
N ASN A 320 -18.85 -11.07 -3.20
CA ASN A 320 -20.19 -11.07 -3.80
C ASN A 320 -21.29 -11.05 -2.71
N ALA A 321 -21.13 -11.86 -1.67
CA ALA A 321 -22.06 -11.94 -0.55
C ALA A 321 -22.29 -10.62 0.20
N LEU A 322 -21.40 -9.64 0.06
CA LEU A 322 -21.63 -8.29 0.61
C LEU A 322 -22.84 -7.59 -0.04
N TYR A 323 -23.24 -8.02 -1.26
CA TYR A 323 -24.27 -7.33 -2.05
C TYR A 323 -25.47 -8.23 -2.42
N GLU A 324 -25.51 -9.44 -1.90
CA GLU A 324 -26.67 -10.35 -1.96
C GLU A 324 -27.62 -10.11 -0.77
#